data_0348d8345a9b2297e13db09e9973dabd
#
_entry.id   0348d8345a9b2297e13db09e9973dabd
#
_cell.length_a   1.000
_cell.length_b   1.000
_cell.length_c   1.000
_cell.angle_alpha   90.00
_cell.angle_beta   90.00
_cell.angle_gamma   90.00
#
_symmetry.space_group_name_H-M   'P 1'
#
loop_
_entity.id
_entity.type
_entity.pdbx_description
1 polymer ?
#
loop_
_entity_poly.entity_id
_entity_poly.type
_entity_poly.pdbx_seq_one_letter_code
_entity_poly.pdbx_strand_id
1 'polypeptide(L)'
;MIVGCKEDKNFFPHQQGLIWNYEIKINSDYTGLTQIKRLTTTNIASNNMGKGVIFSKIYSNGNMLSFFKDKFEDNLIRTAAKVVSKSGYDEPVEKIIYPSLGFKIDNWKTKSQLHITKGFQPPLRDFVPSAIFNIFYSIKKRNVSINVKAGYFKNCIYIEGKGDSEFIADTRSGPIKVDIFTKEWVCPGVGIVKQQRQENTKASAFGSMSLEKVLINFKE
;
A
#
# COMPACT_ATOMS: atom_id res chain seq x y z
N MET A 1 31.74 12.70 27.71
CA MET A 1 31.19 13.12 26.41
C MET A 1 30.53 11.89 25.79
N ILE A 2 29.20 11.75 25.93
CA ILE A 2 28.46 10.61 25.38
C ILE A 2 28.10 11.02 23.96
N VAL A 3 28.83 10.46 22.99
CA VAL A 3 28.46 10.54 21.57
C VAL A 3 27.24 9.64 21.40
N GLY A 4 26.05 10.24 21.45
CA GLY A 4 24.83 9.55 21.10
C GLY A 4 24.89 9.18 19.63
N CYS A 5 25.10 7.92 19.30
CA CYS A 5 24.82 7.39 17.98
C CYS A 5 23.37 7.75 17.65
N LYS A 6 23.17 8.63 16.67
CA LYS A 6 21.89 8.74 15.98
C LYS A 6 21.71 7.39 15.27
N GLU A 7 20.98 6.46 15.87
CA GLU A 7 20.47 5.31 15.15
C GLU A 7 19.70 5.84 13.92
N ASP A 8 20.23 5.61 12.74
CA ASP A 8 19.48 5.80 11.49
C ASP A 8 18.25 4.91 11.58
N LYS A 9 17.11 5.53 11.83
CA LYS A 9 15.84 4.83 12.01
C LYS A 9 15.41 4.26 10.66
N ASN A 10 15.88 3.05 10.34
CA ASN A 10 15.42 2.35 9.16
C ASN A 10 13.94 1.97 9.37
N PHE A 11 13.04 2.60 8.61
CA PHE A 11 11.62 2.32 8.66
C PHE A 11 11.22 1.06 7.87
N PHE A 12 12.09 0.57 7.00
CA PHE A 12 11.84 -0.62 6.17
C PHE A 12 12.99 -1.62 6.32
N PRO A 13 12.89 -2.55 7.28
CA PRO A 13 13.92 -3.55 7.45
C PRO A 13 13.98 -4.48 6.23
N HIS A 14 15.19 -4.76 5.76
CA HIS A 14 15.47 -5.55 4.56
C HIS A 14 16.06 -6.93 4.86
N GLN A 15 16.16 -7.32 6.13
CA GLN A 15 16.72 -8.62 6.50
C GLN A 15 15.87 -9.75 5.92
N GLN A 16 16.53 -10.77 5.41
CA GLN A 16 15.88 -11.98 4.91
C GLN A 16 15.20 -12.73 6.06
N GLY A 17 14.05 -13.31 5.79
CA GLY A 17 13.29 -14.11 6.76
C GLY A 17 12.26 -13.31 7.57
N LEU A 18 12.29 -11.99 7.54
CA LEU A 18 11.26 -11.18 8.21
C LEU A 18 9.86 -11.49 7.67
N ILE A 19 8.90 -11.64 8.57
CA ILE A 19 7.53 -12.00 8.23
C ILE A 19 6.55 -11.00 8.86
N TRP A 20 5.71 -10.43 8.03
CA TRP A 20 4.59 -9.57 8.42
C TRP A 20 3.26 -10.25 8.11
N ASN A 21 2.42 -10.41 9.10
CA ASN A 21 1.04 -10.87 8.91
C ASN A 21 0.08 -9.71 9.12
N TYR A 22 -0.75 -9.47 8.11
CA TYR A 22 -1.77 -8.41 8.13
C TYR A 22 -3.16 -8.99 8.05
N GLU A 23 -4.10 -8.34 8.72
CA GLU A 23 -5.53 -8.44 8.46
C GLU A 23 -5.94 -7.26 7.57
N ILE A 24 -6.69 -7.54 6.52
CA ILE A 24 -7.22 -6.54 5.60
C ILE A 24 -8.74 -6.66 5.64
N LYS A 25 -9.41 -5.58 6.08
CA LYS A 25 -10.86 -5.43 6.04
C LYS A 25 -11.23 -4.51 4.90
N ILE A 26 -12.14 -4.94 4.04
CA ILE A 26 -12.65 -4.15 2.90
C ILE A 26 -14.16 -4.08 3.04
N ASN A 27 -14.71 -2.86 3.07
CA ASN A 27 -16.14 -2.62 2.99
C ASN A 27 -16.42 -1.91 1.65
N SER A 28 -17.49 -2.30 0.97
CA SER A 28 -17.89 -1.71 -0.30
C SER A 28 -19.41 -1.52 -0.31
N ASP A 29 -19.85 -0.29 -0.50
CA ASP A 29 -21.28 0.04 -0.60
C ASP A 29 -21.89 -0.60 -1.86
N TYR A 30 -21.11 -0.63 -2.95
CA TYR A 30 -21.55 -1.24 -4.21
C TYR A 30 -21.94 -2.72 -4.07
N THR A 31 -21.15 -3.48 -3.33
CA THR A 31 -21.42 -4.91 -3.13
C THR A 31 -22.25 -5.18 -1.88
N GLY A 32 -22.38 -4.20 -0.98
CA GLY A 32 -22.97 -4.37 0.36
C GLY A 32 -22.19 -5.31 1.26
N LEU A 33 -20.97 -5.72 0.87
CA LEU A 33 -20.20 -6.76 1.55
C LEU A 33 -19.01 -6.21 2.31
N THR A 34 -18.77 -6.81 3.47
CA THR A 34 -17.51 -6.73 4.20
C THR A 34 -16.69 -7.98 3.92
N GLN A 35 -15.48 -7.79 3.41
CA GLN A 35 -14.53 -8.86 3.19
C GLN A 35 -13.37 -8.76 4.17
N ILE A 36 -12.98 -9.87 4.79
CA ILE A 36 -11.78 -9.96 5.62
C ILE A 36 -10.80 -10.90 4.91
N LYS A 37 -9.59 -10.40 4.67
CA LYS A 37 -8.50 -11.15 4.03
C LYS A 37 -7.27 -11.12 4.94
N ARG A 38 -6.47 -12.16 4.87
CA ARG A 38 -5.15 -12.19 5.48
C ARG A 38 -4.08 -12.03 4.40
N LEU A 39 -3.04 -11.30 4.74
CA LEU A 39 -1.87 -11.09 3.89
C LEU A 39 -0.63 -11.43 4.71
N THR A 40 0.14 -12.39 4.25
CA THR A 40 1.49 -12.64 4.74
C THR A 40 2.48 -12.02 3.74
N THR A 41 3.37 -11.19 4.25
CA THR A 41 4.51 -10.65 3.50
C THR A 41 5.78 -11.24 4.10
N THR A 42 6.67 -11.74 3.27
CA THR A 42 7.97 -12.28 3.69
C THR A 42 9.05 -11.67 2.82
N ASN A 43 10.16 -11.26 3.43
CA ASN A 43 11.36 -10.93 2.69
C ASN A 43 12.11 -12.24 2.39
N ILE A 44 12.08 -12.68 1.12
CA ILE A 44 12.61 -13.99 0.71
C ILE A 44 14.04 -13.93 0.18
N ALA A 45 14.51 -12.77 -0.25
CA ALA A 45 15.89 -12.58 -0.70
C ALA A 45 16.32 -11.12 -0.63
N SER A 46 17.58 -10.87 -0.32
CA SER A 46 18.26 -9.62 -0.60
C SER A 46 19.18 -9.82 -1.80
N ASN A 47 19.08 -8.97 -2.81
CA ASN A 47 19.96 -9.04 -3.97
C ASN A 47 21.26 -8.30 -3.65
N ASN A 48 22.36 -9.04 -3.44
CA ASN A 48 23.68 -8.47 -3.13
C ASN A 48 24.28 -7.67 -4.30
N MET A 49 23.76 -7.81 -5.53
CA MET A 49 24.28 -7.10 -6.69
C MET A 49 23.65 -5.72 -6.92
N GLY A 50 22.73 -5.27 -6.11
CA GLY A 50 22.10 -3.98 -6.35
C GLY A 50 21.06 -3.57 -5.34
N LYS A 51 21.40 -3.50 -4.06
CA LYS A 51 20.56 -2.90 -3.00
C LYS A 51 19.04 -3.17 -3.15
N GLY A 52 18.66 -4.37 -3.63
CA GLY A 52 17.27 -4.74 -3.89
C GLY A 52 16.81 -5.84 -2.94
N VAL A 53 15.51 -5.85 -2.64
CA VAL A 53 14.86 -6.89 -1.86
C VAL A 53 13.69 -7.48 -2.61
N ILE A 54 13.43 -8.75 -2.40
CA ILE A 54 12.30 -9.47 -2.97
C ILE A 54 11.33 -9.81 -1.85
N PHE A 55 10.12 -9.27 -1.94
CA PHE A 55 9.03 -9.59 -1.02
C PHE A 55 8.05 -10.55 -1.67
N SER A 56 7.78 -11.67 -1.03
CA SER A 56 6.63 -12.51 -1.31
C SER A 56 5.41 -11.97 -0.55
N LYS A 57 4.30 -11.82 -1.25
CA LYS A 57 3.00 -11.48 -0.67
C LYS A 57 2.03 -12.60 -0.96
N ILE A 58 1.54 -13.24 0.11
CA ILE A 58 0.58 -14.33 0.03
C ILE A 58 -0.75 -13.85 0.60
N TYR A 59 -1.75 -13.71 -0.26
CA TYR A 59 -3.12 -13.45 0.15
C TYR A 59 -3.87 -14.76 0.38
N SER A 60 -4.95 -14.73 1.14
CA SER A 60 -5.82 -15.88 1.35
C SER A 60 -6.39 -16.51 0.06
N ASN A 61 -6.32 -15.81 -1.06
CA ASN A 61 -6.84 -16.22 -2.37
C ASN A 61 -5.80 -16.15 -3.50
N GLY A 62 -4.52 -16.05 -3.20
CA GLY A 62 -3.49 -16.04 -4.23
C GLY A 62 -2.15 -15.47 -3.78
N ASN A 63 -1.13 -15.72 -4.56
CA ASN A 63 0.23 -15.30 -4.31
C ASN A 63 0.67 -14.19 -5.25
N MET A 64 1.38 -13.21 -4.73
CA MET A 64 2.00 -12.15 -5.49
C MET A 64 3.44 -11.92 -5.05
N LEU A 65 4.37 -11.92 -5.99
CA LEU A 65 5.75 -11.50 -5.76
C LEU A 65 5.89 -10.02 -6.12
N SER A 66 6.48 -9.25 -5.22
CA SER A 66 6.80 -7.84 -5.45
C SER A 66 8.28 -7.62 -5.24
N PHE A 67 8.91 -6.95 -6.21
CA PHE A 67 10.31 -6.57 -6.15
C PHE A 67 10.41 -5.11 -5.75
N PHE A 68 11.30 -4.82 -4.81
CA PHE A 68 11.60 -3.47 -4.39
C PHE A 68 13.09 -3.24 -4.63
N LYS A 69 13.41 -2.12 -5.23
CA LYS A 69 14.78 -1.69 -5.46
C LYS A 69 14.96 -0.29 -4.90
N ASP A 70 16.01 -0.12 -4.14
CA ASP A 70 16.50 1.19 -3.78
C ASP A 70 17.23 1.79 -5.00
N LYS A 71 16.70 2.88 -5.55
CA LYS A 71 17.23 3.48 -6.79
C LYS A 71 18.18 4.65 -6.52
N PHE A 72 18.00 5.35 -5.40
CA PHE A 72 18.78 6.53 -5.02
C PHE A 72 18.98 6.48 -3.51
N GLU A 73 19.98 5.82 -3.05
CA GLU A 73 20.41 5.65 -1.66
C GLU A 73 19.31 5.58 -0.57
N ASP A 74 18.14 6.23 -0.77
CA ASP A 74 17.09 6.42 0.22
C ASP A 74 15.66 6.06 -0.26
N ASN A 75 15.41 5.79 -1.55
CA ASN A 75 14.06 5.56 -2.06
C ASN A 75 13.66 4.08 -2.07
N LEU A 76 12.47 3.76 -1.56
CA LEU A 76 11.86 2.45 -1.74
C LEU A 76 11.01 2.43 -3.01
N ILE A 77 11.50 1.78 -4.05
CA ILE A 77 10.86 1.70 -5.36
C ILE A 77 10.46 0.26 -5.66
N ARG A 78 9.19 0.05 -5.99
CA ARG A 78 8.74 -1.22 -6.55
C ARG A 78 9.08 -1.24 -8.05
N THR A 79 9.95 -2.16 -8.45
CA THR A 79 10.39 -2.30 -9.85
C THR A 79 9.57 -3.31 -10.64
N ALA A 80 9.01 -4.33 -9.99
CA ALA A 80 8.18 -5.34 -10.64
C ALA A 80 7.23 -6.01 -9.65
N ALA A 81 6.17 -6.62 -10.17
CA ALA A 81 5.28 -7.49 -9.41
C ALA A 81 4.83 -8.66 -10.31
N LYS A 82 4.75 -9.86 -9.73
CA LYS A 82 4.24 -11.05 -10.39
C LYS A 82 3.10 -11.64 -9.58
N VAL A 83 2.00 -11.98 -10.27
CA VAL A 83 0.90 -12.76 -9.69
C VAL A 83 1.12 -14.23 -10.06
N VAL A 84 1.26 -15.11 -9.07
CA VAL A 84 1.63 -16.52 -9.31
C VAL A 84 0.56 -17.29 -10.08
N SER A 85 -0.71 -16.88 -10.00
CA SER A 85 -1.82 -17.50 -10.73
C SER A 85 -1.88 -17.14 -12.23
N LYS A 86 -1.03 -16.21 -12.69
CA LYS A 86 -0.97 -15.78 -14.09
C LYS A 86 0.40 -16.08 -14.67
N SER A 87 0.45 -16.51 -15.92
CA SER A 87 1.70 -16.65 -16.65
C SER A 87 2.30 -15.27 -16.93
N GLY A 88 3.54 -15.05 -16.48
CA GLY A 88 4.27 -13.82 -16.75
C GLY A 88 4.32 -12.83 -15.57
N TYR A 89 5.06 -11.77 -15.77
CA TYR A 89 5.11 -10.62 -14.88
C TYR A 89 4.12 -9.58 -15.39
N ASP A 90 3.39 -8.94 -14.48
CA ASP A 90 2.74 -7.68 -14.83
C ASP A 90 3.85 -6.72 -15.29
N GLU A 91 3.58 -5.92 -16.32
CA GLU A 91 4.58 -4.95 -16.82
C GLU A 91 5.18 -4.18 -15.66
N PRO A 92 6.52 -4.04 -15.63
CA PRO A 92 7.20 -3.38 -14.52
C PRO A 92 6.88 -1.89 -14.54
N VAL A 93 5.81 -1.50 -13.88
CA VAL A 93 5.52 -0.10 -13.62
C VAL A 93 6.34 0.29 -12.40
N GLU A 94 7.46 0.99 -12.63
CA GLU A 94 8.22 1.59 -11.53
C GLU A 94 7.28 2.47 -10.69
N LYS A 95 7.23 2.18 -9.41
CA LYS A 95 6.38 2.89 -8.47
C LYS A 95 7.20 3.27 -7.25
N ILE A 96 7.36 4.56 -7.01
CA ILE A 96 7.90 5.04 -5.74
C ILE A 96 6.91 4.67 -4.64
N ILE A 97 7.33 3.83 -3.71
CA ILE A 97 6.52 3.47 -2.54
C ILE A 97 6.75 4.51 -1.46
N TYR A 98 8.03 4.78 -1.14
CA TYR A 98 8.43 5.85 -0.24
C TYR A 98 9.69 6.53 -0.80
N PRO A 99 9.76 7.87 -0.77
CA PRO A 99 10.85 8.62 -1.40
C PRO A 99 12.14 8.60 -0.59
N SER A 100 12.11 8.10 0.65
CA SER A 100 13.26 7.99 1.51
C SER A 100 13.00 6.96 2.60
N LEU A 101 13.93 6.02 2.79
CA LEU A 101 13.83 5.01 3.86
C LEU A 101 13.89 5.65 5.26
N GLY A 102 14.52 6.81 5.40
CA GLY A 102 14.56 7.61 6.61
C GLY A 102 13.48 8.70 6.69
N PHE A 103 12.60 8.80 5.68
CA PHE A 103 11.59 9.85 5.59
C PHE A 103 12.14 11.27 5.76
N LYS A 104 13.21 11.57 5.06
CA LYS A 104 13.81 12.93 5.04
C LYS A 104 12.96 13.94 4.24
N ILE A 105 12.08 13.44 3.36
CA ILE A 105 11.19 14.23 2.50
C ILE A 105 9.78 14.15 3.05
N ASP A 106 9.14 15.31 3.24
CA ASP A 106 7.80 15.40 3.85
C ASP A 106 6.65 15.20 2.86
N ASN A 107 6.88 15.41 1.57
CA ASN A 107 5.84 15.32 0.54
C ASN A 107 6.33 14.56 -0.68
N TRP A 108 5.50 13.66 -1.22
CA TRP A 108 5.78 12.93 -2.45
C TRP A 108 4.49 12.52 -3.17
N LYS A 109 4.63 12.00 -4.38
CA LYS A 109 3.52 11.41 -5.13
C LYS A 109 3.82 9.97 -5.53
N THR A 110 2.77 9.16 -5.58
CA THR A 110 2.87 7.74 -5.97
C THR A 110 1.74 7.39 -6.93
N LYS A 111 2.06 6.65 -7.98
CA LYS A 111 1.06 6.11 -8.92
C LYS A 111 0.15 5.12 -8.21
N SER A 112 -1.15 5.18 -8.49
CA SER A 112 -2.18 4.32 -7.90
C SER A 112 -3.26 3.98 -8.92
N GLN A 113 -4.10 3.03 -8.54
CA GLN A 113 -5.30 2.63 -9.28
C GLN A 113 -6.49 2.61 -8.32
N LEU A 114 -7.72 2.76 -8.84
CA LEU A 114 -8.93 2.63 -8.04
C LEU A 114 -9.08 1.21 -7.49
N HIS A 115 -9.61 1.14 -6.28
CA HIS A 115 -10.01 -0.11 -5.63
C HIS A 115 -11.52 -0.30 -5.62
N ILE A 116 -12.31 0.78 -5.64
CA ILE A 116 -13.78 0.73 -5.66
C ILE A 116 -14.31 -0.06 -6.86
N THR A 117 -13.58 -0.06 -7.98
CA THR A 117 -13.94 -0.79 -9.20
C THR A 117 -13.55 -2.27 -9.18
N LYS A 118 -12.85 -2.74 -8.13
CA LYS A 118 -12.45 -4.14 -8.04
C LYS A 118 -13.64 -5.03 -7.70
N GLY A 119 -13.84 -6.05 -8.52
CA GLY A 119 -14.95 -6.99 -8.33
C GLY A 119 -16.23 -6.59 -9.06
N PHE A 120 -16.18 -5.59 -9.93
CA PHE A 120 -17.31 -5.32 -10.83
C PHE A 120 -17.58 -6.55 -11.69
N GLN A 121 -18.85 -6.93 -11.74
CA GLN A 121 -19.36 -8.08 -12.48
C GLN A 121 -20.35 -7.60 -13.55
N PRO A 122 -20.63 -8.38 -14.59
CA PRO A 122 -21.78 -8.10 -15.47
C PRO A 122 -23.02 -7.80 -14.61
N PRO A 123 -23.87 -6.81 -15.01
CA PRO A 123 -24.05 -6.31 -16.37
C PRO A 123 -23.26 -5.05 -16.78
N LEU A 124 -22.23 -4.63 -16.05
CA LEU A 124 -21.42 -3.46 -16.41
C LEU A 124 -20.57 -3.74 -17.66
N ARG A 125 -21.22 -3.94 -18.80
CA ARG A 125 -20.57 -4.32 -20.07
C ARG A 125 -19.65 -3.25 -20.63
N ASP A 126 -20.01 -1.99 -20.38
CA ASP A 126 -19.30 -0.82 -20.91
C ASP A 126 -18.30 -0.25 -19.89
N PHE A 127 -18.00 -1.02 -18.84
CA PHE A 127 -17.08 -0.60 -17.81
C PHE A 127 -15.67 -0.30 -18.37
N VAL A 128 -15.23 0.94 -18.18
CA VAL A 128 -13.87 1.38 -18.52
C VAL A 128 -13.11 1.59 -17.23
N PRO A 129 -12.05 0.82 -16.98
CA PRO A 129 -11.22 0.99 -15.80
C PRO A 129 -10.61 2.39 -15.75
N SER A 130 -10.41 2.91 -14.55
CA SER A 130 -9.70 4.17 -14.38
C SER A 130 -8.27 4.08 -14.88
N ALA A 131 -7.79 5.17 -15.44
CA ALA A 131 -6.37 5.34 -15.71
C ALA A 131 -5.55 5.31 -14.40
N ILE A 132 -4.23 5.11 -14.52
CA ILE A 132 -3.31 5.28 -13.41
C ILE A 132 -3.28 6.76 -13.02
N PHE A 133 -3.51 7.04 -11.75
CA PHE A 133 -3.51 8.40 -11.20
C PHE A 133 -2.46 8.54 -10.08
N ASN A 134 -2.23 9.76 -9.61
CA ASN A 134 -1.30 10.03 -8.53
C ASN A 134 -2.04 10.24 -7.21
N ILE A 135 -1.49 9.67 -6.14
CA ILE A 135 -1.81 10.07 -4.77
C ILE A 135 -0.67 10.93 -4.26
N PHE A 136 -1.00 12.10 -3.73
CA PHE A 136 -0.08 13.04 -3.10
C PHE A 136 -0.05 12.78 -1.62
N TYR A 137 1.10 12.36 -1.12
CA TYR A 137 1.34 12.03 0.28
C TYR A 137 2.03 13.16 1.01
N SER A 138 1.71 13.31 2.30
CA SER A 138 2.42 14.22 3.20
C SER A 138 2.54 13.61 4.59
N ILE A 139 3.70 13.82 5.23
CA ILE A 139 3.91 13.50 6.64
C ILE A 139 3.16 14.55 7.47
N LYS A 140 2.22 14.10 8.29
CA LYS A 140 1.42 14.96 9.15
C LYS A 140 1.95 15.03 10.58
N LYS A 141 2.48 13.91 11.07
CA LYS A 141 3.04 13.84 12.43
C LYS A 141 4.22 12.88 12.46
N ARG A 142 5.21 13.21 13.25
CA ARG A 142 6.35 12.34 13.59
C ARG A 142 6.29 11.96 15.06
N ASN A 143 7.00 10.92 15.45
CA ASN A 143 7.07 10.43 16.83
C ASN A 143 5.69 10.08 17.43
N VAL A 144 4.77 9.59 16.61
CA VAL A 144 3.47 9.09 17.09
C VAL A 144 3.61 7.67 17.61
N SER A 145 2.72 7.30 18.52
CA SER A 145 2.59 5.92 18.98
C SER A 145 1.30 5.32 18.48
N ILE A 146 1.30 4.01 18.25
CA ILE A 146 0.11 3.27 17.80
C ILE A 146 0.06 1.90 18.47
N ASN A 147 -1.16 1.50 18.86
CA ASN A 147 -1.46 0.17 19.37
C ASN A 147 -2.27 -0.59 18.32
N VAL A 148 -1.81 -1.80 17.96
CA VAL A 148 -2.48 -2.71 17.03
C VAL A 148 -2.39 -4.15 17.56
N LYS A 149 -3.00 -5.12 16.89
CA LYS A 149 -2.97 -6.53 17.33
C LYS A 149 -1.56 -7.10 17.50
N ALA A 150 -0.60 -6.62 16.70
CA ALA A 150 0.82 -7.03 16.79
C ALA A 150 1.56 -6.44 17.99
N GLY A 151 1.01 -5.42 18.67
CA GLY A 151 1.62 -4.78 19.82
C GLY A 151 1.59 -3.25 19.78
N TYR A 152 2.38 -2.64 20.67
CA TYR A 152 2.52 -1.20 20.83
C TYR A 152 3.81 -0.70 20.19
N PHE A 153 3.69 0.22 19.25
CA PHE A 153 4.80 0.79 18.48
C PHE A 153 4.96 2.27 18.79
N LYS A 154 6.21 2.70 18.94
CA LYS A 154 6.60 4.10 19.24
C LYS A 154 7.40 4.70 18.08
N ASN A 155 7.55 6.03 18.11
CA ASN A 155 8.34 6.79 17.16
C ASN A 155 7.93 6.59 15.69
N CYS A 156 6.66 6.24 15.47
CA CYS A 156 6.11 6.06 14.14
C CYS A 156 5.88 7.41 13.44
N ILE A 157 5.73 7.35 12.13
CA ILE A 157 5.34 8.48 11.28
C ILE A 157 3.89 8.27 10.87
N TYR A 158 3.09 9.32 10.98
CA TYR A 158 1.73 9.37 10.46
C TYR A 158 1.71 10.15 9.16
N ILE A 159 1.20 9.50 8.11
CA ILE A 159 1.18 9.98 6.74
C ILE A 159 -0.26 10.05 6.26
N GLU A 160 -0.61 11.11 5.54
CA GLU A 160 -1.86 11.22 4.81
C GLU A 160 -1.59 11.34 3.31
N GLY A 161 -2.47 10.74 2.51
CA GLY A 161 -2.45 10.87 1.06
C GLY A 161 -3.82 11.26 0.52
N LYS A 162 -3.81 12.08 -0.54
CA LYS A 162 -4.99 12.52 -1.27
C LYS A 162 -4.80 12.33 -2.76
N GLY A 163 -5.84 11.92 -3.43
CA GLY A 163 -5.88 11.80 -4.88
C GLY A 163 -7.31 11.86 -5.38
N ASP A 164 -7.44 12.01 -6.68
CA ASP A 164 -8.69 11.94 -7.39
C ASP A 164 -8.51 11.11 -8.66
N SER A 165 -9.59 10.52 -9.12
CA SER A 165 -9.63 9.74 -10.35
C SER A 165 -11.07 9.65 -10.84
N GLU A 166 -11.25 8.98 -11.97
CA GLU A 166 -12.57 8.71 -12.51
C GLU A 166 -12.61 7.33 -13.19
N PHE A 167 -13.81 6.79 -13.35
CA PHE A 167 -14.06 5.61 -14.15
C PHE A 167 -15.39 5.74 -14.87
N ILE A 168 -15.59 4.96 -15.93
CA ILE A 168 -16.84 4.89 -16.67
C ILE A 168 -17.48 3.55 -16.37
N ALA A 169 -18.67 3.58 -15.75
CA ALA A 169 -19.44 2.38 -15.46
C ALA A 169 -20.32 1.96 -16.66
N ASP A 170 -20.83 2.96 -17.37
CA ASP A 170 -21.54 2.81 -18.65
C ASP A 170 -21.33 4.08 -19.49
N THR A 171 -21.55 3.93 -20.80
CA THR A 171 -21.31 5.03 -21.76
C THR A 171 -22.37 6.15 -21.69
N ARG A 172 -23.49 5.94 -21.00
CA ARG A 172 -24.59 6.91 -20.89
C ARG A 172 -24.42 7.83 -19.69
N SER A 173 -23.89 7.28 -18.58
CA SER A 173 -23.75 8.03 -17.32
C SER A 173 -22.53 8.96 -17.32
N GLY A 174 -21.60 8.77 -18.27
CA GLY A 174 -20.35 9.51 -18.30
C GLY A 174 -19.38 9.13 -17.17
N PRO A 175 -18.30 9.92 -16.97
CA PRO A 175 -17.28 9.61 -15.98
C PRO A 175 -17.79 9.86 -14.56
N ILE A 176 -17.54 8.88 -13.69
CA ILE A 176 -17.82 8.92 -12.25
C ILE A 176 -16.55 9.32 -11.53
N LYS A 177 -16.57 10.48 -10.90
CA LYS A 177 -15.44 10.99 -10.09
C LYS A 177 -15.36 10.28 -8.75
N VAL A 178 -14.12 10.02 -8.33
CA VAL A 178 -13.78 9.36 -7.07
C VAL A 178 -12.74 10.18 -6.34
N ASP A 179 -13.03 10.55 -5.09
CA ASP A 179 -12.08 11.14 -4.17
C ASP A 179 -11.39 10.03 -3.36
N ILE A 180 -10.07 10.08 -3.25
CA ILE A 180 -9.26 9.09 -2.58
C ILE A 180 -8.54 9.71 -1.38
N PHE A 181 -8.67 9.07 -0.22
CA PHE A 181 -7.96 9.43 1.01
C PHE A 181 -7.23 8.22 1.56
N THR A 182 -5.99 8.44 2.01
CA THR A 182 -5.19 7.39 2.66
C THR A 182 -4.60 7.90 3.96
N LYS A 183 -4.44 6.98 4.92
CA LYS A 183 -3.73 7.21 6.18
C LYS A 183 -2.81 6.04 6.43
N GLU A 184 -1.55 6.32 6.82
CA GLU A 184 -0.55 5.28 7.04
C GLU A 184 0.23 5.57 8.32
N TRP A 185 0.50 4.53 9.09
CA TRP A 185 1.41 4.53 10.23
C TRP A 185 2.58 3.63 9.92
N VAL A 186 3.75 4.23 9.85
CA VAL A 186 5.01 3.55 9.50
C VAL A 186 5.95 3.67 10.69
N CYS A 187 6.44 2.54 11.19
CA CYS A 187 7.20 2.49 12.42
C CYS A 187 8.64 1.98 12.17
N PRO A 188 9.63 2.51 12.92
CA PRO A 188 11.03 2.10 12.77
C PRO A 188 11.19 0.59 13.00
N GLY A 189 12.01 -0.06 12.18
CA GLY A 189 12.31 -1.49 12.26
C GLY A 189 11.20 -2.42 11.82
N VAL A 190 10.00 -1.89 11.50
CA VAL A 190 8.83 -2.72 11.15
C VAL A 190 8.21 -2.35 9.81
N GLY A 191 8.19 -1.07 9.46
CA GLY A 191 7.48 -0.59 8.28
C GLY A 191 6.02 -0.23 8.56
N ILE A 192 5.14 -0.58 7.64
CA ILE A 192 3.70 -0.27 7.77
C ILE A 192 3.07 -1.11 8.87
N VAL A 193 2.57 -0.45 9.92
CA VAL A 193 1.84 -1.08 11.02
C VAL A 193 0.33 -0.99 10.80
N LYS A 194 -0.14 0.14 10.26
CA LYS A 194 -1.54 0.33 9.87
C LYS A 194 -1.65 1.17 8.62
N GLN A 195 -2.60 0.83 7.77
CA GLN A 195 -2.95 1.60 6.57
C GLN A 195 -4.46 1.63 6.42
N GLN A 196 -5.00 2.80 6.09
CA GLN A 196 -6.40 2.99 5.76
C GLN A 196 -6.50 3.67 4.39
N ARG A 197 -7.48 3.27 3.61
CA ARG A 197 -7.82 3.90 2.33
C ARG A 197 -9.32 4.03 2.23
N GLN A 198 -9.78 5.17 1.79
CA GLN A 198 -11.17 5.45 1.51
C GLN A 198 -11.29 6.01 0.10
N GLU A 199 -12.26 5.53 -0.65
CA GLU A 199 -12.61 5.99 -1.97
C GLU A 199 -14.10 6.32 -1.97
N ASN A 200 -14.44 7.55 -2.33
CA ASN A 200 -15.81 8.05 -2.26
C ASN A 200 -16.25 8.55 -3.62
N THR A 201 -17.47 8.24 -4.01
CA THR A 201 -18.12 8.83 -5.17
C THR A 201 -19.44 9.50 -4.77
N LYS A 202 -19.90 10.45 -5.60
CA LYS A 202 -21.26 11.03 -5.47
C LYS A 202 -22.31 10.17 -6.16
N ALA A 203 -21.92 9.18 -6.93
CA ALA A 203 -22.82 8.26 -7.60
C ALA A 203 -23.39 7.25 -6.58
N SER A 204 -24.65 7.41 -6.19
CA SER A 204 -25.30 6.61 -5.14
C SER A 204 -25.24 5.10 -5.39
N ALA A 205 -25.24 4.68 -6.65
CA ALA A 205 -25.13 3.27 -7.02
C ALA A 205 -23.80 2.62 -6.63
N PHE A 206 -22.72 3.40 -6.49
CA PHE A 206 -21.39 2.92 -6.15
C PHE A 206 -20.96 3.29 -4.72
N GLY A 207 -21.44 4.43 -4.22
CA GLY A 207 -21.22 4.89 -2.86
C GLY A 207 -19.75 5.04 -2.52
N SER A 208 -19.29 4.34 -1.51
CA SER A 208 -17.91 4.38 -1.02
C SER A 208 -17.29 2.98 -0.91
N MET A 209 -15.96 2.96 -0.84
CA MET A 209 -15.18 1.79 -0.46
C MET A 209 -14.16 2.19 0.61
N SER A 210 -14.04 1.38 1.64
CA SER A 210 -12.99 1.52 2.64
C SER A 210 -12.15 0.26 2.73
N LEU A 211 -10.84 0.45 2.91
CA LEU A 211 -9.88 -0.60 3.17
C LEU A 211 -9.08 -0.24 4.43
N GLU A 212 -9.03 -1.16 5.37
CA GLU A 212 -8.13 -1.09 6.52
C GLU A 212 -7.21 -2.30 6.51
N LYS A 213 -5.89 -2.06 6.57
CA LYS A 213 -4.86 -3.08 6.71
C LYS A 213 -4.14 -2.84 8.04
N VAL A 214 -4.14 -3.86 8.90
CA VAL A 214 -3.55 -3.78 10.24
C VAL A 214 -2.57 -4.94 10.44
N LEU A 215 -1.39 -4.63 10.96
CA LEU A 215 -0.41 -5.64 11.37
C LEU A 215 -0.95 -6.42 12.57
N ILE A 216 -1.03 -7.75 12.41
CA ILE A 216 -1.51 -8.65 13.46
C ILE A 216 -0.38 -9.47 14.09
N ASN A 217 0.74 -9.60 13.37
CA ASN A 217 1.94 -10.26 13.88
C ASN A 217 3.15 -9.85 13.04
N PHE A 218 4.30 -9.70 13.69
CA PHE A 218 5.60 -9.46 13.07
C PHE A 218 6.63 -10.42 13.69
N LYS A 219 7.42 -11.08 12.85
CA LYS A 219 8.47 -12.01 13.28
C LYS A 219 9.77 -11.66 12.60
N GLU A 220 10.83 -11.65 13.39
CA GLU A 220 12.22 -11.61 12.99
C GLU A 220 12.79 -13.03 12.86
#